data_bf99872d50a975a0036985332a99d5ee
#
_entry.id   bf99872d50a975a0036985332a99d5ee
#
_cell.length_a   1.000
_cell.length_b   1.000
_cell.length_c   1.000
_cell.angle_alpha   90.00
_cell.angle_beta   90.00
_cell.angle_gamma   90.00
#
_symmetry.space_group_name_H-M   'P 1'
#
loop_
_entity.id
_entity.type
_entity.pdbx_description
1 polymer ?
#
loop_
_entity_poly.entity_id
_entity_poly.type
_entity_poly.pdbx_seq_one_letter_code
_entity_poly.pdbx_strand_id
1 'polypeptide(L)'
;MKKLEEKSPRKHKMSKKNISRLRRARKTRSKVRFKDIHRLTVFRSSMHIYAQVMLNDGSEVVTSASSNESEVKGTNNGNIDTASKVGRLIAERALEKGIKQVAFDRSGYKFHGRVKALAMAAREAGLSF
;
A
#
# COMPACT_ATOMS: atom_id res chain seq x y z
N MET A 1 36.89 15.55 25.83
CA MET A 1 36.47 15.29 24.48
C MET A 1 34.98 15.51 24.33
N LYS A 2 34.69 16.30 23.43
CA LYS A 2 33.31 16.62 23.29
C LYS A 2 32.60 15.44 22.68
N LYS A 3 31.80 14.83 23.47
CA LYS A 3 30.90 13.89 22.99
C LYS A 3 30.16 14.50 21.81
N LEU A 4 30.45 14.00 20.67
CA LEU A 4 29.58 14.24 19.59
C LEU A 4 28.19 13.94 20.07
N GLU A 5 27.56 15.00 20.46
CA GLU A 5 26.18 14.85 20.69
C GLU A 5 25.60 14.25 19.45
N GLU A 6 25.43 12.97 19.52
CA GLU A 6 24.52 12.39 18.63
C GLU A 6 23.21 13.08 18.86
N LYS A 7 23.10 14.16 18.20
CA LYS A 7 21.77 14.66 17.97
C LYS A 7 21.04 13.53 17.33
N SER A 8 20.23 12.89 18.14
CA SER A 8 19.18 12.08 17.57
C SER A 8 18.69 12.81 16.35
N PRO A 9 18.63 12.15 15.20
CA PRO A 9 18.18 12.76 13.98
C PRO A 9 16.92 13.53 14.29
N ARG A 10 16.93 14.79 13.98
CA ARG A 10 15.76 15.63 14.20
C ARG A 10 14.58 14.90 13.61
N LYS A 11 13.76 14.41 14.49
CA LYS A 11 12.51 13.84 14.07
C LYS A 11 11.76 14.93 13.36
N HIS A 12 11.58 14.77 12.07
CA HIS A 12 10.67 15.62 11.35
C HIS A 12 9.31 15.53 12.02
N LYS A 13 8.81 16.66 12.45
CA LYS A 13 7.45 16.70 12.93
C LYS A 13 6.57 16.33 11.77
N MET A 14 5.91 15.22 11.90
CA MET A 14 4.90 14.84 10.93
C MET A 14 3.77 15.86 10.95
N SER A 15 3.25 16.17 9.79
CA SER A 15 2.08 17.04 9.68
C SER A 15 0.89 16.41 10.40
N LYS A 16 -0.05 17.23 10.84
CA LYS A 16 -1.31 16.75 11.44
C LYS A 16 -2.03 15.78 10.51
N LYS A 17 -1.96 16.04 9.22
CA LYS A 17 -2.57 15.22 8.18
C LYS A 17 -1.98 13.82 8.17
N ASN A 18 -0.66 13.70 8.26
CA ASN A 18 0.02 12.41 8.30
C ASN A 18 -0.22 11.67 9.61
N ILE A 19 -0.24 12.37 10.73
CA ILE A 19 -0.56 11.77 12.03
C ILE A 19 -1.95 11.16 12.00
N SER A 20 -2.94 11.88 11.47
CA SER A 20 -4.30 11.38 11.35
C SER A 20 -4.38 10.18 10.42
N ARG A 21 -3.66 10.21 9.29
CA ARG A 21 -3.59 9.10 8.36
C ARG A 21 -3.04 7.83 9.02
N LEU A 22 -1.94 7.96 9.74
CA LEU A 22 -1.31 6.82 10.42
C LEU A 22 -2.20 6.25 11.52
N ARG A 23 -2.96 7.11 12.19
CA ARG A 23 -3.94 6.67 13.19
C ARG A 23 -5.05 5.84 12.55
N ARG A 24 -5.57 6.28 11.41
CA ARG A 24 -6.57 5.53 10.66
C ARG A 24 -6.01 4.19 10.17
N ALA A 25 -4.78 4.18 9.69
CA ALA A 25 -4.10 2.96 9.25
C ALA A 25 -3.99 1.94 10.38
N ARG A 26 -3.59 2.38 11.57
CA ARG A 26 -3.49 1.51 12.76
C ARG A 26 -4.83 0.89 13.13
N LYS A 27 -5.89 1.66 13.04
CA LYS A 27 -7.23 1.18 13.35
C LYS A 27 -7.65 0.05 12.40
N THR A 28 -7.40 0.21 11.12
CA THR A 28 -7.67 -0.81 10.11
C THR A 28 -6.82 -2.06 10.34
N ARG A 29 -5.53 -1.88 10.59
CA ARG A 29 -4.59 -2.99 10.82
C ARG A 29 -4.93 -3.78 12.07
N SER A 30 -5.39 -3.11 13.12
CA SER A 30 -5.84 -3.80 14.33
C SER A 30 -7.02 -4.73 14.07
N LYS A 31 -7.95 -4.31 13.22
CA LYS A 31 -9.10 -5.15 12.84
C LYS A 31 -8.67 -6.33 11.96
N VAL A 32 -7.77 -6.09 11.01
CA VAL A 32 -7.30 -7.11 10.06
C VAL A 32 -6.48 -8.20 10.76
N ARG A 33 -5.74 -7.85 11.80
CA ARG A 33 -4.90 -8.80 12.56
C ARG A 33 -5.67 -10.00 13.11
N PHE A 34 -6.95 -9.83 13.37
CA PHE A 34 -7.79 -10.91 13.91
C PHE A 34 -8.47 -11.74 12.83
N LYS A 35 -8.24 -11.40 11.55
CA LYS A 35 -8.78 -12.16 10.44
C LYS A 35 -7.66 -13.00 9.83
N ASP A 36 -7.96 -14.27 9.56
CA ASP A 36 -6.98 -15.18 8.97
C ASP A 36 -6.97 -15.03 7.44
N ILE A 37 -6.68 -13.82 6.97
CA ILE A 37 -6.56 -13.52 5.55
C ILE A 37 -5.37 -12.62 5.31
N HIS A 38 -4.85 -12.66 4.08
CA HIS A 38 -3.77 -11.77 3.68
C HIS A 38 -4.27 -10.33 3.59
N ARG A 39 -3.35 -9.40 3.69
CA ARG A 39 -3.66 -7.97 3.67
C ARG A 39 -3.05 -7.35 2.40
N LEU A 40 -3.88 -6.65 1.64
CA LEU A 40 -3.43 -5.83 0.52
C LEU A 40 -3.23 -4.41 1.03
N THR A 41 -1.98 -3.99 1.11
CA THR A 41 -1.60 -2.68 1.62
C THR A 41 -1.17 -1.78 0.48
N VAL A 42 -1.63 -0.53 0.48
CA VAL A 42 -1.33 0.46 -0.54
C VAL A 42 -0.56 1.62 0.08
N PHE A 43 0.49 2.05 -0.59
CA PHE A 43 1.24 3.26 -0.25
C PHE A 43 1.34 4.13 -1.49
N ARG A 44 1.38 5.43 -1.29
CA ARG A 44 1.56 6.37 -2.41
C ARG A 44 2.47 7.52 -2.04
N SER A 45 3.21 7.99 -3.04
CA SER A 45 3.89 9.27 -3.00
C SER A 45 3.29 10.18 -4.07
N SER A 46 3.84 11.37 -4.27
CA SER A 46 3.36 12.26 -5.33
C SER A 46 3.54 11.65 -6.73
N MET A 47 4.59 10.86 -6.93
CA MET A 47 4.95 10.30 -8.24
C MET A 47 4.65 8.84 -8.44
N HIS A 48 4.52 8.08 -7.37
CA HIS A 48 4.39 6.62 -7.46
C HIS A 48 3.32 6.07 -6.53
N ILE A 49 2.84 4.89 -6.87
CA ILE A 49 1.94 4.12 -6.03
C ILE A 49 2.45 2.68 -5.92
N TYR A 50 2.31 2.11 -4.74
CA TYR A 50 2.84 0.79 -4.39
C TYR A 50 1.74 -0.06 -3.78
N ALA A 51 1.72 -1.33 -4.11
CA ALA A 51 0.80 -2.30 -3.51
C ALA A 51 1.58 -3.51 -3.04
N GLN A 52 1.24 -4.00 -1.86
CA GLN A 52 1.88 -5.19 -1.27
C GLN A 52 0.81 -6.11 -0.72
N VAL A 53 0.91 -7.39 -1.04
CA VAL A 53 0.13 -8.43 -0.37
C VAL A 53 1.01 -9.06 0.69
N MET A 54 0.57 -9.03 1.92
CA MET A 54 1.37 -9.49 3.04
C MET A 54 0.54 -10.34 4.00
N LEU A 55 1.21 -11.04 4.91
CA LEU A 55 0.52 -11.75 5.97
C LEU A 55 -0.30 -10.77 6.79
N ASN A 56 -1.37 -11.25 7.41
CA ASN A 56 -2.31 -10.41 8.14
C ASN A 56 -1.67 -9.61 9.29
N ASP A 57 -0.58 -10.11 9.86
CA ASP A 57 0.17 -9.42 10.91
C ASP A 57 1.23 -8.45 10.35
N GLY A 58 1.44 -8.45 9.02
CA GLY A 58 2.42 -7.58 8.37
C GLY A 58 3.87 -8.06 8.47
N SER A 59 4.11 -9.28 8.97
CA SER A 59 5.46 -9.78 9.20
C SER A 59 6.21 -10.13 7.92
N GLU A 60 5.50 -10.45 6.85
CA GLU A 60 6.11 -10.88 5.60
C GLU A 60 5.30 -10.38 4.41
N VAL A 61 6.02 -9.88 3.39
CA VAL A 61 5.41 -9.49 2.11
C VAL A 61 5.47 -10.70 1.18
N VAL A 62 4.30 -11.14 0.73
CA VAL A 62 4.18 -12.29 -0.18
C VAL A 62 4.45 -11.89 -1.61
N THR A 63 3.88 -10.78 -2.05
CA THR A 63 4.09 -10.24 -3.39
C THR A 63 3.84 -8.74 -3.39
N SER A 64 4.39 -8.06 -4.39
CA SER A 64 4.26 -6.61 -4.50
C SER A 64 4.17 -6.17 -5.95
N ALA A 65 3.70 -4.95 -6.15
CA ALA A 65 3.68 -4.29 -7.45
C ALA A 65 3.79 -2.78 -7.23
N SER A 66 4.38 -2.08 -8.19
CA SER A 66 4.49 -0.63 -8.09
C SER A 66 4.52 0.03 -9.45
N SER A 67 4.20 1.32 -9.48
CA SER A 67 4.30 2.13 -10.70
C SER A 67 5.74 2.36 -11.14
N ASN A 68 6.70 2.04 -10.27
CA ASN A 68 8.13 2.18 -10.55
C ASN A 68 8.70 1.01 -11.37
N GLU A 69 7.92 -0.05 -11.57
CA GLU A 69 8.37 -1.20 -12.35
C GLU A 69 8.31 -0.91 -13.84
N SER A 70 9.24 -1.49 -14.59
CA SER A 70 9.35 -1.27 -16.03
C SER A 70 8.09 -1.65 -16.80
N GLU A 71 7.36 -2.67 -16.33
CA GLU A 71 6.11 -3.12 -16.96
C GLU A 71 4.98 -2.10 -16.82
N VAL A 72 5.05 -1.26 -15.82
CA VAL A 72 3.99 -0.29 -15.49
C VAL A 72 4.41 1.13 -15.86
N LYS A 73 5.72 1.37 -15.87
CA LYS A 73 6.30 2.70 -16.04
C LYS A 73 5.89 3.31 -17.36
N GLY A 74 5.24 4.45 -17.29
CA GLY A 74 4.84 5.23 -18.46
C GLY A 74 5.22 6.68 -18.28
N THR A 75 4.65 7.56 -19.10
CA THR A 75 4.94 8.99 -19.07
C THR A 75 4.43 9.68 -17.82
N ASN A 76 3.38 9.16 -17.20
CA ASN A 76 2.76 9.74 -16.01
C ASN A 76 2.58 8.67 -14.94
N ASN A 77 3.63 8.42 -14.17
CA ASN A 77 3.64 7.33 -13.18
C ASN A 77 2.76 7.58 -11.95
N GLY A 78 2.28 8.80 -11.78
CA GLY A 78 1.46 9.16 -10.64
C GLY A 78 -0.04 9.28 -10.94
N ASN A 79 -0.50 8.93 -12.13
CA ASN A 79 -1.88 9.13 -12.51
C ASN A 79 -2.78 7.92 -12.20
N ILE A 80 -4.08 8.10 -12.43
CA ILE A 80 -5.10 7.07 -12.17
C ILE A 80 -4.90 5.83 -13.05
N ASP A 81 -4.54 6.02 -14.31
CA ASP A 81 -4.31 4.91 -15.23
C ASP A 81 -3.16 4.02 -14.77
N THR A 82 -2.09 4.63 -14.29
CA THR A 82 -0.95 3.90 -13.74
C THR A 82 -1.36 3.14 -12.48
N ALA A 83 -2.16 3.75 -11.61
CA ALA A 83 -2.68 3.09 -10.41
C ALA A 83 -3.53 1.87 -10.78
N SER A 84 -4.35 1.97 -11.82
CA SER A 84 -5.14 0.85 -12.32
C SER A 84 -4.25 -0.30 -12.81
N LYS A 85 -3.16 0.02 -13.48
CA LYS A 85 -2.18 -0.99 -13.94
C LYS A 85 -1.54 -1.69 -12.75
N VAL A 86 -1.18 -0.96 -11.70
CA VAL A 86 -0.62 -1.53 -10.47
C VAL A 86 -1.63 -2.44 -9.79
N GLY A 87 -2.89 -2.02 -9.72
CA GLY A 87 -3.96 -2.83 -9.15
C GLY A 87 -4.15 -4.15 -9.89
N ARG A 88 -4.15 -4.10 -11.20
CA ARG A 88 -4.26 -5.30 -12.02
C ARG A 88 -3.08 -6.23 -11.83
N LEU A 89 -1.88 -5.66 -11.80
CA LEU A 89 -0.65 -6.42 -11.64
C LEU A 89 -0.56 -7.10 -10.28
N ILE A 90 -0.91 -6.40 -9.20
CA ILE A 90 -0.88 -7.00 -7.86
C ILE A 90 -1.91 -8.12 -7.74
N ALA A 91 -3.07 -7.96 -8.36
CA ALA A 91 -4.09 -9.01 -8.37
C ALA A 91 -3.60 -10.25 -9.11
N GLU A 92 -3.01 -10.09 -10.28
CA GLU A 92 -2.46 -11.20 -11.04
C GLU A 92 -1.40 -11.95 -10.24
N ARG A 93 -0.49 -11.22 -9.61
CA ARG A 93 0.59 -11.81 -8.81
C ARG A 93 0.06 -12.52 -7.57
N ALA A 94 -0.96 -11.97 -6.92
CA ALA A 94 -1.59 -12.62 -5.78
C ALA A 94 -2.30 -13.91 -6.18
N LEU A 95 -3.03 -13.89 -7.29
CA LEU A 95 -3.72 -15.07 -7.80
C LEU A 95 -2.75 -16.17 -8.20
N GLU A 96 -1.60 -15.83 -8.77
CA GLU A 96 -0.55 -16.80 -9.08
C GLU A 96 -0.03 -17.50 -7.82
N LYS A 97 -0.09 -16.84 -6.68
CA LYS A 97 0.31 -17.41 -5.40
C LYS A 97 -0.84 -18.10 -4.66
N GLY A 98 -1.99 -18.22 -5.32
CA GLY A 98 -3.16 -18.87 -4.74
C GLY A 98 -3.95 -17.97 -3.78
N ILE A 99 -3.65 -16.69 -3.70
CA ILE A 99 -4.34 -15.75 -2.83
C ILE A 99 -5.48 -15.12 -3.60
N LYS A 100 -6.71 -15.44 -3.21
CA LYS A 100 -7.92 -14.93 -3.86
C LYS A 100 -8.64 -13.89 -3.03
N GLN A 101 -8.51 -13.95 -1.72
CA GLN A 101 -9.19 -13.07 -0.78
C GLN A 101 -8.17 -12.30 0.05
N VAL A 102 -8.39 -11.00 0.17
CA VAL A 102 -7.51 -10.13 0.96
C VAL A 102 -8.36 -9.14 1.75
N ALA A 103 -7.77 -8.60 2.82
CA ALA A 103 -8.33 -7.44 3.51
C ALA A 103 -7.63 -6.22 2.95
N PHE A 104 -8.38 -5.24 2.49
CA PHE A 104 -7.80 -4.04 1.91
C PHE A 104 -7.39 -3.06 3.00
N ASP A 105 -6.10 -2.73 3.04
CA ASP A 105 -5.52 -1.73 3.93
C ASP A 105 -5.01 -0.57 3.09
N ARG A 106 -5.77 0.50 3.06
CA ARG A 106 -5.42 1.71 2.30
C ARG A 106 -4.44 2.62 3.03
N SER A 107 -3.82 2.14 4.10
CA SER A 107 -2.82 2.88 4.89
C SER A 107 -3.32 4.23 5.40
N GLY A 108 -4.62 4.35 5.66
CA GLY A 108 -5.25 5.57 6.12
C GLY A 108 -5.48 6.62 5.04
N TYR A 109 -5.10 6.37 3.80
CA TYR A 109 -5.43 7.27 2.68
C TYR A 109 -6.93 7.24 2.39
N LYS A 110 -7.43 8.32 1.84
CA LYS A 110 -8.84 8.36 1.41
C LYS A 110 -9.06 7.38 0.27
N PHE A 111 -10.20 6.71 0.26
CA PHE A 111 -10.60 5.83 -0.82
C PHE A 111 -11.08 6.67 -2.01
N HIS A 112 -10.13 7.30 -2.69
CA HIS A 112 -10.38 8.24 -3.75
C HIS A 112 -9.18 8.28 -4.72
N GLY A 113 -9.40 8.74 -5.93
CA GLY A 113 -8.35 8.93 -6.91
C GLY A 113 -7.55 7.66 -7.18
N ARG A 114 -6.24 7.75 -7.02
CA ARG A 114 -5.31 6.64 -7.32
C ARG A 114 -5.56 5.40 -6.46
N VAL A 115 -5.84 5.59 -5.18
CA VAL A 115 -6.10 4.47 -4.26
C VAL A 115 -7.35 3.71 -4.68
N LYS A 116 -8.41 4.44 -5.00
CA LYS A 116 -9.66 3.85 -5.50
C LYS A 116 -9.44 3.13 -6.84
N ALA A 117 -8.71 3.75 -7.76
CA ALA A 117 -8.44 3.17 -9.07
C ALA A 117 -7.68 1.84 -8.95
N LEU A 118 -6.69 1.79 -8.07
CA LEU A 118 -5.94 0.57 -7.79
C LEU A 118 -6.85 -0.52 -7.24
N ALA A 119 -7.66 -0.19 -6.24
CA ALA A 119 -8.56 -1.14 -5.60
C ALA A 119 -9.59 -1.70 -6.58
N MET A 120 -10.21 -0.85 -7.37
CA MET A 120 -11.20 -1.27 -8.36
C MET A 120 -10.60 -2.16 -9.44
N ALA A 121 -9.39 -1.83 -9.92
CA ALA A 121 -8.69 -2.65 -10.90
C ALA A 121 -8.32 -4.02 -10.33
N ALA A 122 -7.90 -4.08 -9.07
CA ALA A 122 -7.59 -5.34 -8.40
C ALA A 122 -8.83 -6.23 -8.26
N ARG A 123 -9.98 -5.64 -7.94
CA ARG A 123 -11.25 -6.36 -7.88
C ARG A 123 -11.67 -6.90 -9.24
N GLU A 124 -11.55 -6.10 -10.27
CA GLU A 124 -11.86 -6.52 -11.65
C GLU A 124 -10.97 -7.66 -12.11
N ALA A 125 -9.73 -7.69 -11.65
CA ALA A 125 -8.78 -8.74 -12.01
C ALA A 125 -8.98 -10.03 -11.21
N GLY A 126 -9.88 -10.05 -10.23
CA GLY A 126 -10.28 -11.27 -9.54
C GLY A 126 -10.02 -11.35 -8.05
N LEU A 127 -9.42 -10.34 -7.44
CA LEU A 127 -9.27 -10.30 -5.99
C LEU A 127 -10.60 -9.98 -5.31
N SER A 128 -10.84 -10.67 -4.21
CA SER A 128 -12.05 -10.47 -3.40
C SER A 128 -11.70 -9.68 -2.14
N PHE A 129 -12.34 -8.55 -2.00
CA PHE A 129 -12.27 -7.74 -0.78
C PHE A 129 -13.35 -6.69 -0.76
#